data_06c0ec2237dbaf72264373c204c3490a
#
_entry.id   06c0ec2237dbaf72264373c204c3490a
#
_cell.length_a   1.000
_cell.length_b   1.000
_cell.length_c   1.000
_cell.angle_alpha   90.00
_cell.angle_beta   90.00
_cell.angle_gamma   90.00
#
_symmetry.space_group_name_H-M   'P 1'
#
loop_
_entity.id
_entity.type
_entity.pdbx_description
1 polymer ?
#
loop_
_entity_poly.entity_id
_entity_poly.type
_entity_poly.pdbx_seq_one_letter_code
_entity_poly.pdbx_strand_id
1 'polypeptide(L)'
;KCDSEGNISYEDLLIKVQEFDNTIGALMLTYPSTHGVFELKIREICDLIHSVGAFVYLDGANLNAQVGLCRPGDYGVDVCHLNLHKTFCIPHGGGGPGVGPVATSETLSPFLPSHSLKDNTFSQFGYSVSSSQHGSASILPISWMYIKMAGQSGLRKASSHAILSANYIANTLKNKFKILYKGQNNFVAHECILDFRELKSKTGLSVNDIAKRLIDYSFHAPTISWPVPETIMIEPTESESLTELNRFCEAMLLISEEIEEIENNINLRNNNLISNAPHTINELISDNWNYPYSKEKAAY
;
A
#
# COMPACT_ATOMS: atom_id res chain seq x y z
N LYS A 1 -12.57 14.81 3.15
CA LYS A 1 -12.26 14.01 4.36
C LYS A 1 -12.54 12.56 4.07
N CYS A 2 -11.94 11.66 4.88
CA CYS A 2 -12.35 10.26 4.93
C CYS A 2 -13.27 10.04 6.14
N ASP A 3 -14.11 9.01 6.06
CA ASP A 3 -14.92 8.55 7.17
C ASP A 3 -14.11 7.67 8.16
N SER A 4 -14.75 7.17 9.21
CA SER A 4 -14.11 6.31 10.22
C SER A 4 -13.69 4.94 9.69
N GLU A 5 -14.27 4.51 8.57
CA GLU A 5 -13.99 3.22 7.92
C GLU A 5 -12.92 3.32 6.83
N GLY A 6 -12.37 4.52 6.59
CA GLY A 6 -11.33 4.77 5.60
C GLY A 6 -11.83 5.02 4.17
N ASN A 7 -13.14 5.18 3.97
CA ASN A 7 -13.72 5.56 2.68
C ASN A 7 -13.75 7.10 2.54
N ILE A 8 -13.97 7.57 1.33
CA ILE A 8 -14.23 8.99 1.07
C ILE A 8 -15.57 9.36 1.72
N SER A 9 -15.59 10.40 2.56
CA SER A 9 -16.86 10.95 3.05
C SER A 9 -17.62 11.59 1.91
N TYR A 10 -18.63 10.89 1.42
CA TYR A 10 -19.45 11.34 0.30
C TYR A 10 -20.18 12.66 0.62
N GLU A 11 -20.59 12.85 1.88
CA GLU A 11 -21.23 14.07 2.36
C GLU A 11 -20.26 15.27 2.31
N ASP A 12 -19.01 15.08 2.77
CA ASP A 12 -18.00 16.13 2.70
C ASP A 12 -17.62 16.43 1.24
N LEU A 13 -17.55 15.42 0.39
CA LEU A 13 -17.31 15.60 -1.04
C LEU A 13 -18.45 16.39 -1.70
N LEU A 14 -19.70 16.06 -1.40
CA LEU A 14 -20.87 16.76 -1.93
C LEU A 14 -20.87 18.24 -1.53
N ILE A 15 -20.57 18.52 -0.26
CA ILE A 15 -20.42 19.91 0.23
C ILE A 15 -19.33 20.65 -0.54
N LYS A 16 -18.18 20.00 -0.76
CA LYS A 16 -17.06 20.61 -1.52
C LYS A 16 -17.43 20.83 -2.97
N VAL A 17 -18.12 19.91 -3.61
CA VAL A 17 -18.59 20.09 -4.99
C VAL A 17 -19.56 21.27 -5.08
N GLN A 18 -20.47 21.44 -4.12
CA GLN A 18 -21.39 22.57 -4.08
C GLN A 18 -20.68 23.92 -3.78
N GLU A 19 -19.67 23.90 -2.88
CA GLU A 19 -18.88 25.08 -2.51
C GLU A 19 -18.07 25.61 -3.68
N PHE A 20 -17.45 24.72 -4.46
CA PHE A 20 -16.52 25.07 -5.54
C PHE A 20 -17.09 24.90 -6.95
N ASP A 21 -18.31 24.44 -7.12
CA ASP A 21 -19.06 24.25 -8.38
C ASP A 21 -18.21 24.74 -9.59
N ASN A 22 -18.57 25.13 -10.62
CA ASN A 22 -17.87 25.59 -11.85
C ASN A 22 -16.34 25.88 -11.81
N THR A 23 -15.66 25.69 -10.66
CA THR A 23 -14.21 25.90 -10.50
C THR A 23 -13.42 24.60 -10.28
N ILE A 24 -14.12 23.46 -10.11
CA ILE A 24 -13.47 22.16 -9.95
C ILE A 24 -12.97 21.66 -11.30
N GLY A 25 -11.66 21.45 -11.43
CA GLY A 25 -11.07 20.87 -12.64
C GLY A 25 -10.97 19.34 -12.60
N ALA A 26 -10.60 18.79 -11.44
CA ALA A 26 -10.46 17.36 -11.27
C ALA A 26 -10.53 16.93 -9.79
N LEU A 27 -10.90 15.68 -9.57
CA LEU A 27 -10.69 14.95 -8.33
C LEU A 27 -9.58 13.92 -8.54
N MET A 28 -8.57 13.91 -7.68
CA MET A 28 -7.57 12.84 -7.62
C MET A 28 -7.91 11.90 -6.47
N LEU A 29 -7.89 10.60 -6.73
CA LEU A 29 -8.13 9.54 -5.74
C LEU A 29 -7.25 8.32 -5.99
N THR A 30 -7.14 7.47 -4.97
CA THR A 30 -6.49 6.16 -5.05
C THR A 30 -7.54 5.06 -4.84
N TYR A 31 -7.52 4.01 -5.65
CA TYR A 31 -8.44 2.89 -5.53
C TYR A 31 -7.72 1.55 -5.77
N PRO A 32 -7.83 0.56 -4.86
CA PRO A 32 -8.36 0.70 -3.49
C PRO A 32 -7.66 1.83 -2.74
N SER A 33 -8.28 2.36 -1.67
CA SER A 33 -7.75 3.51 -0.96
C SER A 33 -6.45 3.18 -0.21
N THR A 34 -5.66 4.20 0.12
CA THR A 34 -4.46 4.07 0.99
C THR A 34 -4.80 3.64 2.42
N HIS A 35 -6.09 3.57 2.77
CA HIS A 35 -6.57 3.02 4.03
C HIS A 35 -6.80 1.49 3.97
N GLY A 36 -6.45 0.86 2.84
CA GLY A 36 -6.58 -0.58 2.66
C GLY A 36 -8.01 -1.07 2.47
N VAL A 37 -8.91 -0.23 1.97
CA VAL A 37 -10.31 -0.59 1.73
C VAL A 37 -10.75 -0.25 0.31
N PHE A 38 -11.68 -1.04 -0.23
CA PHE A 38 -12.37 -0.72 -1.47
C PHE A 38 -13.46 0.31 -1.21
N GLU A 39 -13.37 1.47 -1.89
CA GLU A 39 -14.39 2.51 -1.84
C GLU A 39 -15.70 2.00 -2.46
N LEU A 40 -16.74 1.92 -1.64
CA LEU A 40 -18.03 1.36 -2.07
C LEU A 40 -18.77 2.26 -3.05
N LYS A 41 -18.60 3.56 -2.92
CA LYS A 41 -19.30 4.58 -3.72
C LYS A 41 -18.46 5.10 -4.89
N ILE A 42 -17.44 4.34 -5.34
CA ILE A 42 -16.51 4.83 -6.36
C ILE A 42 -17.21 5.33 -7.64
N ARG A 43 -18.28 4.65 -8.09
CA ARG A 43 -19.06 5.07 -9.26
C ARG A 43 -19.83 6.35 -9.00
N GLU A 44 -20.53 6.41 -7.86
CA GLU A 44 -21.28 7.60 -7.44
C GLU A 44 -20.37 8.83 -7.27
N ILE A 45 -19.14 8.62 -6.78
CA ILE A 45 -18.12 9.66 -6.67
C ILE A 45 -17.69 10.16 -8.05
N CYS A 46 -17.41 9.25 -8.99
CA CYS A 46 -17.06 9.64 -10.36
C CYS A 46 -18.23 10.39 -11.05
N ASP A 47 -19.45 9.87 -10.92
CA ASP A 47 -20.65 10.51 -11.48
C ASP A 47 -20.88 11.92 -10.91
N LEU A 48 -20.67 12.10 -9.61
CA LEU A 48 -20.79 13.40 -8.96
C LEU A 48 -19.76 14.40 -9.53
N ILE A 49 -18.52 14.00 -9.71
CA ILE A 49 -17.46 14.85 -10.28
C ILE A 49 -17.75 15.20 -11.74
N HIS A 50 -18.20 14.23 -12.52
CA HIS A 50 -18.60 14.46 -13.91
C HIS A 50 -19.82 15.39 -14.03
N SER A 51 -20.73 15.35 -13.06
CA SER A 51 -21.94 16.21 -13.07
C SER A 51 -21.64 17.71 -13.05
N VAL A 52 -20.45 18.09 -12.58
CA VAL A 52 -19.96 19.50 -12.58
C VAL A 52 -18.92 19.77 -13.67
N GLY A 53 -18.77 18.84 -14.64
CA GLY A 53 -17.84 19.00 -15.76
C GLY A 53 -16.37 18.79 -15.43
N ALA A 54 -16.06 18.24 -14.24
CA ALA A 54 -14.70 17.93 -13.79
C ALA A 54 -14.29 16.49 -14.16
N PHE A 55 -13.00 16.19 -14.06
CA PHE A 55 -12.41 14.89 -14.40
C PHE A 55 -11.99 14.11 -13.16
N VAL A 56 -11.89 12.79 -13.29
CA VAL A 56 -11.39 11.89 -12.24
C VAL A 56 -10.03 11.34 -12.62
N TYR A 57 -9.03 11.66 -11.77
CA TYR A 57 -7.67 11.13 -11.87
C TYR A 57 -7.45 10.02 -10.85
N LEU A 58 -7.11 8.82 -11.33
CA LEU A 58 -6.77 7.69 -10.48
C LEU A 58 -5.25 7.59 -10.30
N ASP A 59 -4.81 7.57 -9.03
CA ASP A 59 -3.49 7.06 -8.69
C ASP A 59 -3.48 5.54 -8.85
N GLY A 60 -2.73 5.05 -9.83
CA GLY A 60 -2.62 3.63 -10.16
C GLY A 60 -1.61 2.87 -9.31
N ALA A 61 -1.17 3.41 -8.16
CA ALA A 61 -0.24 2.74 -7.27
C ALA A 61 -0.77 1.37 -6.79
N ASN A 62 -2.08 1.28 -6.55
CA ASN A 62 -2.75 0.07 -6.05
C ASN A 62 -3.40 -0.78 -7.16
N LEU A 63 -2.93 -0.65 -8.40
CA LEU A 63 -3.51 -1.37 -9.53
C LEU A 63 -3.35 -2.90 -9.42
N ASN A 64 -2.38 -3.38 -8.65
CA ASN A 64 -2.20 -4.81 -8.34
C ASN A 64 -3.42 -5.45 -7.66
N ALA A 65 -4.28 -4.66 -7.01
CA ALA A 65 -5.55 -5.13 -6.47
C ALA A 65 -6.71 -5.09 -7.50
N GLN A 66 -6.48 -4.61 -8.71
CA GLN A 66 -7.51 -4.39 -9.73
C GLN A 66 -7.32 -5.22 -11.00
N VAL A 67 -6.08 -5.50 -11.41
CA VAL A 67 -5.77 -6.14 -12.70
C VAL A 67 -6.53 -7.46 -12.88
N GLY A 68 -7.34 -7.52 -13.94
CA GLY A 68 -8.17 -8.68 -14.24
C GLY A 68 -9.45 -8.83 -13.38
N LEU A 69 -9.68 -7.95 -12.41
CA LEU A 69 -10.88 -7.89 -11.57
C LEU A 69 -11.79 -6.72 -11.93
N CYS A 70 -11.23 -5.54 -12.13
CA CYS A 70 -11.96 -4.36 -12.60
C CYS A 70 -11.05 -3.48 -13.47
N ARG A 71 -11.64 -2.53 -14.18
CA ARG A 71 -10.93 -1.58 -15.04
C ARG A 71 -11.31 -0.15 -14.65
N PRO A 72 -10.33 0.75 -14.47
CA PRO A 72 -10.60 2.14 -14.07
C PRO A 72 -11.62 2.87 -14.93
N GLY A 73 -11.55 2.72 -16.25
CA GLY A 73 -12.52 3.33 -17.17
C GLY A 73 -13.96 2.84 -16.99
N ASP A 74 -14.17 1.61 -16.51
CA ASP A 74 -15.51 1.04 -16.34
C ASP A 74 -16.28 1.65 -15.15
N TYR A 75 -15.58 2.29 -14.21
CA TYR A 75 -16.21 2.96 -13.07
C TYR A 75 -16.09 4.50 -13.11
N GLY A 76 -15.59 5.06 -14.21
CA GLY A 76 -15.65 6.50 -14.46
C GLY A 76 -14.33 7.25 -14.29
N VAL A 77 -13.19 6.57 -14.31
CA VAL A 77 -11.87 7.24 -14.27
C VAL A 77 -11.51 7.77 -15.66
N ASP A 78 -11.09 9.02 -15.72
CA ASP A 78 -10.66 9.70 -16.95
C ASP A 78 -9.17 9.60 -17.21
N VAL A 79 -8.37 9.62 -16.16
CA VAL A 79 -6.90 9.52 -16.23
C VAL A 79 -6.40 8.57 -15.17
N CYS A 80 -5.49 7.68 -15.55
CA CYS A 80 -4.81 6.79 -14.61
C CYS A 80 -3.31 6.72 -14.95
N HIS A 81 -2.43 7.04 -13.99
CA HIS A 81 -1.02 6.68 -14.12
C HIS A 81 -0.76 5.28 -13.58
N LEU A 82 0.22 4.60 -14.15
CA LEU A 82 0.58 3.24 -13.76
C LEU A 82 1.99 3.20 -13.16
N ASN A 83 2.09 2.57 -12.00
CA ASN A 83 3.39 2.31 -11.35
C ASN A 83 3.89 0.93 -11.78
N LEU A 84 4.68 0.89 -12.85
CA LEU A 84 5.19 -0.38 -13.39
C LEU A 84 6.08 -1.13 -12.39
N HIS A 85 6.78 -0.41 -11.52
CA HIS A 85 7.62 -0.97 -10.45
C HIS A 85 6.83 -1.54 -9.25
N LYS A 86 5.51 -1.39 -9.24
CA LYS A 86 4.62 -2.00 -8.25
C LYS A 86 3.88 -3.19 -8.85
N THR A 87 3.10 -2.96 -9.91
CA THR A 87 2.17 -3.95 -10.47
C THR A 87 2.78 -4.78 -11.60
N PHE A 88 3.79 -4.25 -12.32
CA PHE A 88 4.27 -4.83 -13.57
C PHE A 88 5.77 -5.13 -13.57
N CYS A 89 6.32 -5.45 -12.42
CA CYS A 89 7.62 -6.09 -12.14
C CYS A 89 8.88 -5.37 -12.64
N ILE A 90 8.85 -4.11 -13.07
CA ILE A 90 10.11 -3.41 -13.37
C ILE A 90 10.85 -3.05 -12.09
N PRO A 91 12.19 -2.98 -12.12
CA PRO A 91 12.96 -2.54 -10.95
C PRO A 91 12.68 -1.07 -10.65
N HIS A 92 12.65 -0.71 -9.36
CA HIS A 92 12.63 0.69 -8.90
C HIS A 92 14.02 1.32 -8.93
N GLY A 93 15.09 0.51 -8.72
CA GLY A 93 16.49 0.87 -8.90
C GLY A 93 16.98 1.96 -7.94
N GLY A 94 16.32 2.13 -6.79
CA GLY A 94 16.70 3.14 -5.80
C GLY A 94 16.42 4.58 -6.20
N GLY A 95 15.74 4.84 -7.31
CA GLY A 95 15.47 6.21 -7.76
C GLY A 95 14.40 6.36 -8.82
N GLY A 96 13.79 5.27 -9.22
CA GLY A 96 12.74 5.26 -10.21
C GLY A 96 13.24 5.14 -11.65
N PRO A 97 12.50 4.39 -12.46
CA PRO A 97 12.93 3.95 -13.78
C PRO A 97 12.80 4.98 -14.90
N GLY A 98 12.32 6.18 -14.64
CA GLY A 98 12.14 7.22 -15.68
C GLY A 98 11.09 6.85 -16.75
N VAL A 99 10.11 6.02 -16.42
CA VAL A 99 8.94 5.69 -17.25
C VAL A 99 7.70 5.57 -16.39
N GLY A 100 6.61 6.19 -16.83
CA GLY A 100 5.32 6.15 -16.16
C GLY A 100 4.21 6.21 -17.19
N PRO A 101 3.63 5.07 -17.58
CA PRO A 101 2.49 5.07 -18.48
C PRO A 101 1.31 5.82 -17.88
N VAL A 102 0.61 6.56 -18.73
CA VAL A 102 -0.64 7.24 -18.40
C VAL A 102 -1.69 6.79 -19.39
N ALA A 103 -2.81 6.29 -18.89
CA ALA A 103 -4.00 5.98 -19.66
C ALA A 103 -5.03 7.10 -19.50
N THR A 104 -5.72 7.47 -20.57
CA THR A 104 -6.75 8.51 -20.56
C THR A 104 -8.01 8.08 -21.28
N SER A 105 -9.14 8.75 -20.95
CA SER A 105 -10.35 8.71 -21.76
C SER A 105 -10.11 9.37 -23.13
N GLU A 106 -10.99 9.12 -24.10
CA GLU A 106 -10.92 9.73 -25.44
C GLU A 106 -10.95 11.27 -25.36
N THR A 107 -11.73 11.83 -24.45
CA THR A 107 -11.85 13.28 -24.23
C THR A 107 -10.52 13.93 -23.91
N LEU A 108 -9.66 13.27 -23.15
CA LEU A 108 -8.35 13.79 -22.71
C LEU A 108 -7.20 13.34 -23.61
N SER A 109 -7.39 12.39 -24.50
CA SER A 109 -6.34 11.89 -25.38
C SER A 109 -5.65 12.96 -26.25
N PRO A 110 -6.34 14.03 -26.75
CA PRO A 110 -5.69 15.11 -27.47
C PRO A 110 -4.67 15.92 -26.67
N PHE A 111 -4.75 15.86 -25.35
CA PHE A 111 -3.88 16.60 -24.42
C PHE A 111 -2.70 15.78 -23.88
N LEU A 112 -2.59 14.51 -24.29
CA LEU A 112 -1.45 13.68 -23.92
C LEU A 112 -0.12 14.31 -24.38
N PRO A 113 0.99 14.04 -23.64
CA PRO A 113 2.30 14.46 -24.10
C PRO A 113 2.62 14.00 -25.51
N SER A 114 3.25 14.88 -26.28
CA SER A 114 3.71 14.59 -27.64
C SER A 114 5.24 14.53 -27.71
N HIS A 115 5.77 14.25 -28.86
CA HIS A 115 7.23 14.29 -29.12
C HIS A 115 7.49 14.70 -30.55
N SER A 116 8.52 15.53 -30.78
CA SER A 116 8.85 16.06 -32.09
C SER A 116 9.22 15.02 -33.17
N LEU A 117 9.60 13.80 -32.73
CA LEU A 117 9.96 12.70 -33.60
C LEU A 117 8.80 11.70 -33.85
N LYS A 118 7.60 12.02 -33.36
CA LYS A 118 6.44 11.12 -33.47
C LYS A 118 5.33 11.79 -34.27
N ASP A 119 4.69 11.05 -35.15
CA ASP A 119 3.44 11.47 -35.77
C ASP A 119 2.38 11.65 -34.70
N ASN A 120 1.93 12.89 -34.51
CA ASN A 120 0.97 13.28 -33.45
C ASN A 120 -0.46 12.89 -33.82
N THR A 121 -0.73 11.61 -34.05
CA THR A 121 -2.07 11.13 -34.40
C THR A 121 -3.07 11.24 -33.25
N PHE A 122 -2.59 11.25 -31.99
CA PHE A 122 -3.42 11.27 -30.79
C PHE A 122 -3.30 12.53 -29.94
N SER A 123 -2.21 13.30 -30.09
CA SER A 123 -1.97 14.49 -29.28
C SER A 123 -1.91 15.74 -30.17
N GLN A 124 -2.87 16.64 -29.99
CA GLN A 124 -2.94 17.90 -30.75
C GLN A 124 -2.29 19.07 -29.97
N PHE A 125 -2.30 19.01 -28.64
CA PHE A 125 -1.94 20.13 -27.77
C PHE A 125 -0.78 19.80 -26.80
N GLY A 126 -0.34 18.53 -26.74
CA GLY A 126 0.70 18.09 -25.82
C GLY A 126 2.10 18.53 -26.24
N TYR A 127 2.96 18.77 -25.24
CA TYR A 127 4.38 19.08 -25.40
C TYR A 127 5.23 17.88 -24.98
N SER A 128 6.50 17.83 -25.42
CA SER A 128 7.44 16.83 -24.93
C SER A 128 7.70 17.03 -23.42
N VAL A 129 7.60 15.93 -22.65
CA VAL A 129 7.92 15.91 -21.23
C VAL A 129 9.32 15.39 -20.93
N SER A 130 9.97 14.74 -21.93
CA SER A 130 11.34 14.21 -21.82
C SER A 130 12.03 14.23 -23.18
N SER A 131 13.35 14.07 -23.19
CA SER A 131 14.14 13.95 -24.44
C SER A 131 13.86 12.67 -25.21
N SER A 132 13.40 11.63 -24.54
CA SER A 132 13.03 10.34 -25.12
C SER A 132 11.52 10.26 -25.32
N GLN A 133 11.07 9.62 -26.40
CA GLN A 133 9.62 9.44 -26.69
C GLN A 133 8.87 8.66 -25.62
N HIS A 134 9.55 7.71 -25.00
CA HIS A 134 8.92 6.74 -24.08
C HIS A 134 9.68 6.61 -22.77
N GLY A 135 10.36 7.67 -22.31
CA GLY A 135 11.20 7.62 -21.11
C GLY A 135 12.30 6.54 -21.21
N SER A 136 12.56 5.83 -20.15
CA SER A 136 13.53 4.71 -20.13
C SER A 136 12.95 3.46 -20.79
N ALA A 137 12.73 3.51 -22.10
CA ALA A 137 12.00 2.48 -22.85
C ALA A 137 12.59 1.07 -22.75
N SER A 138 13.91 0.94 -22.46
CA SER A 138 14.60 -0.35 -22.34
C SER A 138 14.06 -1.25 -21.22
N ILE A 139 13.32 -0.71 -20.25
CA ILE A 139 12.72 -1.50 -19.17
C ILE A 139 11.30 -1.99 -19.50
N LEU A 140 10.62 -1.43 -20.51
CA LEU A 140 9.28 -1.86 -20.92
C LEU A 140 9.17 -3.34 -21.33
N PRO A 141 10.21 -3.96 -21.96
CA PRO A 141 10.22 -5.40 -22.23
C PRO A 141 10.01 -6.27 -20.98
N ILE A 142 10.42 -5.81 -19.79
CA ILE A 142 10.22 -6.55 -18.53
C ILE A 142 8.72 -6.67 -18.24
N SER A 143 7.99 -5.56 -18.25
CA SER A 143 6.52 -5.58 -18.05
C SER A 143 5.81 -6.36 -19.16
N TRP A 144 6.25 -6.20 -20.41
CA TRP A 144 5.68 -6.95 -21.53
C TRP A 144 5.86 -8.46 -21.35
N MET A 145 7.05 -8.91 -20.97
CA MET A 145 7.34 -10.32 -20.72
C MET A 145 6.51 -10.84 -19.54
N TYR A 146 6.45 -10.11 -18.43
CA TYR A 146 5.62 -10.46 -17.28
C TYR A 146 4.16 -10.68 -17.66
N ILE A 147 3.57 -9.74 -18.41
CA ILE A 147 2.19 -9.82 -18.88
C ILE A 147 2.00 -11.03 -19.81
N LYS A 148 2.95 -11.26 -20.73
CA LYS A 148 2.90 -12.40 -21.66
C LYS A 148 3.02 -13.75 -20.96
N MET A 149 3.92 -13.86 -19.98
CA MET A 149 4.11 -15.09 -19.21
C MET A 149 2.94 -15.40 -18.29
N ALA A 150 2.40 -14.40 -17.58
CA ALA A 150 1.27 -14.57 -16.70
C ALA A 150 -0.04 -14.82 -17.47
N GLY A 151 -0.23 -14.13 -18.58
CA GLY A 151 -1.48 -14.11 -19.32
C GLY A 151 -2.65 -13.56 -18.50
N GLN A 152 -3.84 -13.53 -19.09
CA GLN A 152 -5.04 -13.00 -18.43
C GLN A 152 -5.36 -13.73 -17.12
N SER A 153 -5.29 -15.06 -17.12
CA SER A 153 -5.62 -15.86 -15.94
C SER A 153 -4.60 -15.69 -14.81
N GLY A 154 -3.30 -15.60 -15.15
CA GLY A 154 -2.23 -15.38 -14.17
C GLY A 154 -2.33 -14.02 -13.52
N LEU A 155 -2.53 -12.96 -14.29
CA LEU A 155 -2.70 -11.60 -13.76
C LEU A 155 -3.92 -11.50 -12.84
N ARG A 156 -5.05 -12.11 -13.22
CA ARG A 156 -6.24 -12.16 -12.36
C ARG A 156 -5.99 -12.93 -11.07
N LYS A 157 -5.27 -14.06 -11.13
CA LYS A 157 -4.88 -14.83 -9.95
C LYS A 157 -3.97 -14.00 -9.03
N ALA A 158 -3.00 -13.28 -9.58
CA ALA A 158 -2.11 -12.41 -8.81
C ALA A 158 -2.92 -11.40 -7.98
N SER A 159 -3.82 -10.63 -8.60
CA SER A 159 -4.68 -9.68 -7.88
C SER A 159 -5.56 -10.36 -6.82
N SER A 160 -6.14 -11.52 -7.15
CA SER A 160 -6.98 -12.26 -6.20
C SER A 160 -6.17 -12.77 -5.01
N HIS A 161 -4.93 -13.25 -5.23
CA HIS A 161 -4.05 -13.72 -4.17
C HIS A 161 -3.57 -12.56 -3.28
N ALA A 162 -3.24 -11.40 -3.85
CA ALA A 162 -2.87 -10.22 -3.07
C ALA A 162 -3.98 -9.84 -2.05
N ILE A 163 -5.23 -9.81 -2.51
CA ILE A 163 -6.39 -9.54 -1.64
C ILE A 163 -6.59 -10.65 -0.61
N LEU A 164 -6.49 -11.92 -1.02
CA LEU A 164 -6.66 -13.06 -0.13
C LEU A 164 -5.59 -13.07 0.97
N SER A 165 -4.33 -12.85 0.62
CA SER A 165 -3.20 -12.84 1.55
C SER A 165 -3.33 -11.74 2.61
N ALA A 166 -3.72 -10.53 2.23
CA ALA A 166 -3.97 -9.44 3.17
C ALA A 166 -5.13 -9.76 4.14
N ASN A 167 -6.21 -10.34 3.62
CA ASN A 167 -7.34 -10.76 4.45
C ASN A 167 -6.98 -11.93 5.36
N TYR A 168 -6.11 -12.85 4.92
CA TYR A 168 -5.60 -13.95 5.74
C TYR A 168 -4.83 -13.41 6.95
N ILE A 169 -3.87 -12.49 6.75
CA ILE A 169 -3.11 -11.83 7.82
C ILE A 169 -4.06 -11.08 8.75
N ALA A 170 -4.93 -10.22 8.21
CA ALA A 170 -5.87 -9.43 9.00
C ALA A 170 -6.76 -10.32 9.88
N ASN A 171 -7.28 -11.44 9.33
CA ASN A 171 -8.12 -12.37 10.08
C ASN A 171 -7.34 -13.13 11.16
N THR A 172 -6.08 -13.50 10.90
CA THR A 172 -5.23 -14.20 11.87
C THR A 172 -4.86 -13.30 13.04
N LEU A 173 -4.55 -12.04 12.77
CA LEU A 173 -4.05 -11.10 13.76
C LEU A 173 -5.15 -10.31 14.53
N LYS A 174 -6.39 -10.28 14.07
CA LYS A 174 -7.47 -9.43 14.58
C LYS A 174 -7.78 -9.55 16.08
N ASN A 175 -7.45 -10.69 16.71
CA ASN A 175 -7.72 -10.92 18.13
C ASN A 175 -6.64 -10.33 19.05
N LYS A 176 -5.46 -10.03 18.50
CA LYS A 176 -4.32 -9.46 19.22
C LYS A 176 -4.04 -8.01 18.83
N PHE A 177 -4.30 -7.69 17.57
CA PHE A 177 -4.08 -6.35 17.02
C PHE A 177 -5.36 -5.80 16.43
N LYS A 178 -5.65 -4.54 16.70
CA LYS A 178 -6.77 -3.86 16.08
C LYS A 178 -6.46 -3.57 14.61
N ILE A 179 -7.29 -4.10 13.71
CA ILE A 179 -7.28 -3.69 12.30
C ILE A 179 -8.00 -2.35 12.21
N LEU A 180 -7.27 -1.30 11.79
CA LEU A 180 -7.76 0.07 11.88
C LEU A 180 -8.93 0.35 10.95
N TYR A 181 -8.81 -0.07 9.70
CA TYR A 181 -9.86 0.12 8.69
C TYR A 181 -10.31 -1.21 8.12
N LYS A 182 -11.60 -1.35 7.95
CA LYS A 182 -12.23 -2.53 7.37
C LYS A 182 -13.38 -2.06 6.49
N GLY A 183 -13.43 -2.58 5.29
CA GLY A 183 -14.54 -2.35 4.39
C GLY A 183 -15.75 -3.23 4.72
N GLN A 184 -16.64 -3.34 3.76
CA GLN A 184 -17.85 -4.17 3.87
C GLN A 184 -17.51 -5.61 4.30
N ASN A 185 -18.33 -6.17 5.17
CA ASN A 185 -18.16 -7.52 5.75
C ASN A 185 -16.83 -7.73 6.51
N ASN A 186 -16.22 -6.66 7.01
CA ASN A 186 -14.94 -6.69 7.72
C ASN A 186 -13.75 -7.18 6.88
N PHE A 187 -13.82 -7.09 5.58
CA PHE A 187 -12.69 -7.38 4.68
C PHE A 187 -11.83 -6.14 4.46
N VAL A 188 -10.55 -6.40 4.22
CA VAL A 188 -9.59 -5.42 3.71
C VAL A 188 -9.37 -5.63 2.21
N ALA A 189 -8.72 -4.67 1.55
CA ALA A 189 -8.31 -4.82 0.15
C ALA A 189 -7.03 -5.71 0.06
N HIS A 190 -5.97 -5.22 -0.58
CA HIS A 190 -4.71 -5.95 -0.73
C HIS A 190 -3.69 -5.65 0.37
N GLU A 191 -4.04 -4.80 1.30
CA GLU A 191 -3.23 -4.40 2.46
C GLU A 191 -4.12 -4.27 3.70
N CYS A 192 -3.52 -4.39 4.89
CA CYS A 192 -4.21 -4.14 6.14
C CYS A 192 -3.37 -3.26 7.06
N ILE A 193 -4.05 -2.47 7.89
CA ILE A 193 -3.40 -1.50 8.78
C ILE A 193 -3.64 -1.91 10.23
N LEU A 194 -2.55 -2.22 10.94
CA LEU A 194 -2.57 -2.50 12.37
C LEU A 194 -2.40 -1.21 13.17
N ASP A 195 -3.23 -1.03 14.18
CA ASP A 195 -3.30 0.16 15.03
C ASP A 195 -2.46 -0.02 16.30
N PHE A 196 -1.39 0.76 16.45
CA PHE A 196 -0.51 0.76 17.62
C PHE A 196 -0.55 2.09 18.41
N ARG A 197 -1.54 2.95 18.16
CA ARG A 197 -1.61 4.29 18.76
C ARG A 197 -1.66 4.28 20.30
N GLU A 198 -2.13 3.22 20.91
CA GLU A 198 -2.16 3.08 22.36
C GLU A 198 -0.89 2.47 22.95
N LEU A 199 -0.01 1.88 22.11
CA LEU A 199 1.18 1.14 22.53
C LEU A 199 2.09 1.97 23.43
N LYS A 200 2.39 3.21 23.02
CA LYS A 200 3.29 4.11 23.73
C LYS A 200 2.80 4.44 25.13
N SER A 201 1.52 4.68 25.32
CA SER A 201 0.93 4.99 26.63
C SER A 201 0.94 3.80 27.57
N LYS A 202 0.78 2.58 27.03
CA LYS A 202 0.73 1.34 27.82
C LYS A 202 2.12 0.82 28.20
N THR A 203 3.07 0.86 27.26
CA THR A 203 4.36 0.19 27.40
C THR A 203 5.58 1.12 27.33
N GLY A 204 5.43 2.33 26.81
CA GLY A 204 6.53 3.22 26.45
C GLY A 204 7.11 2.96 25.05
N LEU A 205 6.74 1.85 24.38
CA LEU A 205 7.22 1.45 23.05
C LEU A 205 6.55 2.27 21.94
N SER A 206 7.24 2.38 20.82
CA SER A 206 6.74 2.96 19.57
C SER A 206 6.59 1.90 18.48
N VAL A 207 5.90 2.23 17.40
CA VAL A 207 5.82 1.38 16.21
C VAL A 207 7.20 1.11 15.60
N ASN A 208 8.16 2.04 15.76
CA ASN A 208 9.54 1.84 15.32
C ASN A 208 10.23 0.68 16.05
N ASP A 209 9.93 0.49 17.35
CA ASP A 209 10.51 -0.61 18.13
C ASP A 209 9.96 -1.95 17.67
N ILE A 210 8.66 -2.01 17.35
CA ILE A 210 8.04 -3.19 16.71
C ILE A 210 8.69 -3.51 15.35
N ALA A 211 8.92 -2.48 14.53
CA ALA A 211 9.58 -2.64 13.23
C ALA A 211 11.00 -3.21 13.37
N LYS A 212 11.77 -2.75 14.37
CA LYS A 212 13.10 -3.27 14.68
C LYS A 212 13.04 -4.71 15.20
N ARG A 213 12.04 -5.04 16.04
CA ARG A 213 11.88 -6.40 16.54
C ARG A 213 11.54 -7.39 15.41
N LEU A 214 10.79 -6.97 14.39
CA LEU A 214 10.55 -7.78 13.18
C LEU A 214 11.86 -8.12 12.44
N ILE A 215 12.90 -7.28 12.52
CA ILE A 215 14.22 -7.58 11.94
C ILE A 215 14.86 -8.79 12.64
N ASP A 216 14.72 -8.92 13.97
CA ASP A 216 15.19 -10.09 14.71
C ASP A 216 14.48 -11.38 14.25
N TYR A 217 13.22 -11.29 13.86
CA TYR A 217 12.45 -12.36 13.22
C TYR A 217 12.77 -12.55 11.73
N SER A 218 13.81 -11.89 11.22
CA SER A 218 14.25 -11.94 9.82
C SER A 218 13.21 -11.42 8.83
N PHE A 219 12.42 -10.42 9.23
CA PHE A 219 11.53 -9.68 8.35
C PHE A 219 12.06 -8.29 8.07
N HIS A 220 11.98 -7.87 6.82
CA HIS A 220 12.01 -6.45 6.49
C HIS A 220 10.70 -5.85 6.98
N ALA A 221 10.80 -4.86 7.87
CA ALA A 221 9.60 -4.28 8.46
C ALA A 221 8.67 -3.68 7.40
N PRO A 222 7.34 -3.87 7.53
CA PRO A 222 6.36 -3.19 6.69
C PRO A 222 6.41 -1.67 6.85
N THR A 223 5.67 -0.95 6.01
CA THR A 223 5.54 0.51 6.11
C THR A 223 4.92 0.90 7.45
N ILE A 224 5.59 1.81 8.17
CA ILE A 224 5.15 2.30 9.48
C ILE A 224 4.64 3.74 9.39
N SER A 225 3.71 4.11 10.30
CA SER A 225 3.16 5.47 10.44
C SER A 225 2.59 6.04 9.15
N TRP A 226 2.00 5.20 8.32
CA TRP A 226 1.30 5.56 7.10
C TRP A 226 0.07 4.67 6.89
N PRO A 227 -1.09 5.20 6.46
CA PRO A 227 -1.41 6.64 6.27
C PRO A 227 -1.66 7.38 7.59
N VAL A 228 -1.67 6.67 8.72
CA VAL A 228 -1.92 7.21 10.05
C VAL A 228 -0.68 7.01 10.92
N PRO A 229 -0.29 7.99 11.75
CA PRO A 229 0.80 7.82 12.72
C PRO A 229 0.58 6.62 13.65
N GLU A 230 1.68 5.98 14.07
CA GLU A 230 1.68 4.81 14.97
C GLU A 230 0.84 3.63 14.45
N THR A 231 0.95 3.35 13.17
CA THR A 231 0.35 2.18 12.51
C THR A 231 1.39 1.40 11.72
N ILE A 232 1.08 0.14 11.41
CA ILE A 232 1.84 -0.69 10.47
C ILE A 232 0.92 -1.08 9.33
N MET A 233 1.33 -0.77 8.09
CA MET A 233 0.64 -1.19 6.87
C MET A 233 1.30 -2.45 6.32
N ILE A 234 0.56 -3.53 6.25
CA ILE A 234 1.03 -4.83 5.77
C ILE A 234 0.44 -5.11 4.40
N GLU A 235 1.30 -5.21 3.41
CA GLU A 235 0.96 -5.56 2.03
C GLU A 235 1.76 -6.82 1.64
N PRO A 236 1.18 -8.03 1.77
CA PRO A 236 1.89 -9.27 1.47
C PRO A 236 2.07 -9.54 -0.02
N THR A 237 1.34 -8.83 -0.87
CA THR A 237 1.25 -9.01 -2.32
C THR A 237 0.78 -10.43 -2.72
N GLU A 238 0.96 -10.79 -3.98
CA GLU A 238 0.70 -12.13 -4.51
C GLU A 238 1.91 -13.06 -4.40
N SER A 239 3.08 -12.52 -4.06
CA SER A 239 4.35 -13.24 -4.14
C SER A 239 4.68 -14.07 -2.90
N GLU A 240 4.04 -13.77 -1.77
CA GLU A 240 4.30 -14.50 -0.53
C GLU A 240 3.58 -15.84 -0.48
N SER A 241 4.31 -16.89 -0.07
CA SER A 241 3.73 -18.22 0.13
C SER A 241 2.93 -18.28 1.43
N LEU A 242 2.00 -19.26 1.53
CA LEU A 242 1.26 -19.48 2.77
C LEU A 242 2.20 -19.76 3.96
N THR A 243 3.31 -20.44 3.73
CA THR A 243 4.32 -20.70 4.76
C THR A 243 4.91 -19.38 5.27
N GLU A 244 5.22 -18.45 4.37
CA GLU A 244 5.76 -17.14 4.76
C GLU A 244 4.72 -16.25 5.45
N LEU A 245 3.47 -16.30 4.99
CA LEU A 245 2.36 -15.61 5.68
C LEU A 245 2.18 -16.13 7.11
N ASN A 246 2.26 -17.47 7.31
CA ASN A 246 2.18 -18.08 8.63
C ASN A 246 3.36 -17.64 9.51
N ARG A 247 4.59 -17.70 8.98
CA ARG A 247 5.80 -17.27 9.70
C ARG A 247 5.70 -15.82 10.15
N PHE A 248 5.18 -14.92 9.28
CA PHE A 248 4.94 -13.53 9.64
C PHE A 248 3.88 -13.40 10.75
N CYS A 249 2.77 -14.10 10.62
CA CYS A 249 1.72 -14.08 11.64
C CYS A 249 2.23 -14.61 12.99
N GLU A 250 3.02 -15.68 12.99
CA GLU A 250 3.65 -16.23 14.20
C GLU A 250 4.58 -15.21 14.86
N ALA A 251 5.46 -14.55 14.09
CA ALA A 251 6.32 -13.49 14.60
C ALA A 251 5.50 -12.34 15.24
N MET A 252 4.44 -11.90 14.59
CA MET A 252 3.56 -10.86 15.14
C MET A 252 2.84 -11.32 16.42
N LEU A 253 2.41 -12.56 16.49
CA LEU A 253 1.78 -13.10 17.70
C LEU A 253 2.78 -13.21 18.86
N LEU A 254 4.01 -13.64 18.62
CA LEU A 254 5.09 -13.63 19.63
C LEU A 254 5.42 -12.20 20.09
N ILE A 255 5.50 -11.24 19.18
CA ILE A 255 5.66 -9.82 19.54
C ILE A 255 4.49 -9.34 20.41
N SER A 256 3.27 -9.80 20.14
CA SER A 256 2.11 -9.47 20.98
C SER A 256 2.26 -10.01 22.40
N GLU A 257 2.81 -11.21 22.59
CA GLU A 257 3.10 -11.80 23.90
C GLU A 257 4.21 -11.00 24.62
N GLU A 258 5.25 -10.60 23.90
CA GLU A 258 6.32 -9.73 24.43
C GLU A 258 5.76 -8.36 24.88
N ILE A 259 4.83 -7.78 24.15
CA ILE A 259 4.13 -6.54 24.53
C ILE A 259 3.32 -6.75 25.81
N GLU A 260 2.55 -7.83 25.90
CA GLU A 260 1.75 -8.18 27.10
C GLU A 260 2.66 -8.39 28.33
N GLU A 261 3.84 -9.00 28.18
CA GLU A 261 4.83 -9.15 29.25
C GLU A 261 5.29 -7.78 29.77
N ILE A 262 5.54 -6.81 28.87
CA ILE A 262 5.96 -5.45 29.23
C ILE A 262 4.81 -4.65 29.86
N GLU A 263 3.58 -4.79 29.37
CA GLU A 263 2.40 -4.16 29.97
C GLU A 263 2.20 -4.58 31.42
N ASN A 264 2.40 -5.86 31.72
CA ASN A 264 2.21 -6.45 33.03
C ASN A 264 3.39 -6.25 33.99
N ASN A 265 4.57 -5.80 33.50
CA ASN A 265 5.76 -5.62 34.32
C ASN A 265 6.44 -4.26 34.07
N ILE A 266 6.18 -3.31 34.95
CA ILE A 266 6.70 -1.94 34.83
C ILE A 266 8.25 -1.87 34.80
N ASN A 267 8.95 -2.84 35.39
CA ASN A 267 10.41 -2.88 35.38
C ASN A 267 11.00 -3.16 33.99
N LEU A 268 10.19 -3.71 33.07
CA LEU A 268 10.62 -4.00 31.71
C LEU A 268 10.46 -2.81 30.75
N ARG A 269 9.81 -1.72 31.16
CA ARG A 269 9.47 -0.60 30.25
C ARG A 269 10.68 0.04 29.56
N ASN A 270 11.81 0.13 30.24
CA ASN A 270 13.00 0.84 29.74
C ASN A 270 14.12 -0.07 29.24
N ASN A 271 14.02 -1.38 29.50
CA ASN A 271 15.03 -2.35 29.08
C ASN A 271 14.35 -3.70 28.83
N ASN A 272 13.96 -3.94 27.61
CA ASN A 272 13.22 -5.13 27.20
C ASN A 272 13.62 -5.58 25.80
N LEU A 273 13.13 -6.75 25.41
CA LEU A 273 13.44 -7.41 24.17
C LEU A 273 13.11 -6.55 22.94
N ILE A 274 11.98 -5.84 22.96
CA ILE A 274 11.52 -5.00 21.85
C ILE A 274 12.30 -3.68 21.79
N SER A 275 12.52 -3.00 22.93
CA SER A 275 13.21 -1.71 22.94
C SER A 275 14.69 -1.81 22.57
N ASN A 276 15.30 -2.99 22.79
CA ASN A 276 16.71 -3.25 22.47
C ASN A 276 16.91 -3.83 21.07
N ALA A 277 15.87 -4.16 20.35
CA ALA A 277 15.95 -4.66 18.98
C ALA A 277 16.47 -3.57 18.00
N PRO A 278 17.16 -3.95 16.91
CA PRO A 278 17.51 -5.31 16.53
C PRO A 278 18.77 -5.79 17.26
N HIS A 279 18.81 -7.10 17.57
CA HIS A 279 19.98 -7.72 18.17
C HIS A 279 20.97 -8.16 17.10
N THR A 280 22.17 -7.60 17.14
CA THR A 280 23.19 -7.88 16.14
C THR A 280 23.83 -9.24 16.36
N ILE A 281 24.35 -9.85 15.30
CA ILE A 281 25.08 -11.12 15.40
C ILE A 281 26.28 -11.01 16.34
N ASN A 282 26.97 -9.85 16.37
CA ASN A 282 28.10 -9.61 17.27
C ASN A 282 27.67 -9.62 18.75
N GLU A 283 26.50 -9.12 19.09
CA GLU A 283 25.96 -9.19 20.44
C GLU A 283 25.59 -10.62 20.81
N LEU A 284 24.93 -11.34 19.90
CA LEU A 284 24.48 -12.72 20.13
C LEU A 284 25.63 -13.70 20.37
N ILE A 285 26.77 -13.53 19.65
CA ILE A 285 27.95 -14.40 19.83
C ILE A 285 28.91 -13.93 20.91
N SER A 286 28.74 -12.72 21.46
CA SER A 286 29.57 -12.18 22.52
C SER A 286 29.38 -12.94 23.83
N ASP A 287 30.45 -13.18 24.60
CA ASP A 287 30.37 -13.73 25.95
C ASP A 287 29.76 -12.73 26.95
N ASN A 288 29.77 -11.44 26.64
CA ASN A 288 29.20 -10.36 27.45
C ASN A 288 27.75 -10.11 27.04
N TRP A 289 26.82 -10.74 27.76
CA TRP A 289 25.37 -10.50 27.59
C TRP A 289 24.81 -9.76 28.81
N ASN A 290 24.45 -8.48 28.62
CA ASN A 290 24.02 -7.60 29.70
C ASN A 290 22.54 -7.26 29.68
N TYR A 291 21.74 -8.01 28.94
CA TYR A 291 20.30 -7.81 28.82
C TYR A 291 19.54 -8.63 29.89
N PRO A 292 18.36 -8.20 30.35
CA PRO A 292 17.58 -8.90 31.38
C PRO A 292 16.83 -10.15 30.86
N TYR A 293 17.08 -10.56 29.64
CA TYR A 293 16.50 -11.73 28.97
C TYR A 293 17.61 -12.59 28.34
N SER A 294 17.28 -13.82 27.97
CA SER A 294 18.27 -14.75 27.40
C SER A 294 18.58 -14.45 25.95
N LYS A 295 19.74 -14.93 25.46
CA LYS A 295 20.13 -14.84 24.04
C LYS A 295 19.17 -15.58 23.12
N GLU A 296 18.64 -16.71 23.59
CA GLU A 296 17.68 -17.51 22.82
C GLU A 296 16.41 -16.71 22.53
N LYS A 297 15.91 -15.92 23.49
CA LYS A 297 14.77 -15.01 23.24
C LYS A 297 15.09 -13.91 22.22
N ALA A 298 16.36 -13.47 22.20
CA ALA A 298 16.79 -12.41 21.27
C ALA A 298 17.04 -12.92 19.84
N ALA A 299 17.49 -14.18 19.72
CA ALA A 299 18.02 -14.79 18.50
C ALA A 299 17.00 -15.60 17.70
N TYR A 300 15.74 -15.36 17.87
CA TYR A 300 14.67 -16.17 17.23
C TYR A 300 14.97 -16.56 15.79
#